data_a12a912f9f41cca570b64bbf53528621
#
_entry.id   a12a912f9f41cca570b64bbf53528621
#
_cell.length_a   1.000
_cell.length_b   1.000
_cell.length_c   1.000
_cell.angle_alpha   90.00
_cell.angle_beta   90.00
_cell.angle_gamma   90.00
#
_symmetry.space_group_name_H-M   'P 1'
#
loop_
_entity.id
_entity.type
_entity.pdbx_description
1 polymer ?
#
loop_
_entity_poly.entity_id
_entity_poly.type
_entity_poly.pdbx_seq_one_letter_code
_entity_poly.pdbx_strand_id
1 'polypeptide(L)'
;MPAPARFRRLVLAVAHGEAGPATLRAAAEAARLLRLALHCVLIEDEALHLLPALSFARELRLPTHEWRPLNPAHLAQDLAATEAALRRDLAAIAARLGIAQALEVQRGDPELCMGGLCVAGDIVVLAAAPAGRPHLAARLHHAALHSAAAVLLLPAAPPPPAAPVAVLLSGPDDPALATAARIALDSGAILLAVLAAGDSGAVAQRAA
;
A
#
# COMPACT_ATOMS: atom_id res chain seq x y z
N MET A 1 17.47 25.01 8.13
CA MET A 1 16.36 24.03 8.10
C MET A 1 16.40 23.32 6.76
N PRO A 2 16.53 22.00 6.68
CA PRO A 2 16.40 21.29 5.41
C PRO A 2 15.00 21.56 4.84
N ALA A 3 14.91 21.80 3.53
CA ALA A 3 13.63 21.98 2.87
C ALA A 3 12.79 20.72 3.11
N PRO A 4 11.47 20.84 3.39
CA PRO A 4 10.63 19.66 3.58
C PRO A 4 10.73 18.76 2.35
N ALA A 5 10.97 17.48 2.57
CA ALA A 5 11.05 16.49 1.51
C ALA A 5 9.77 16.61 0.67
N ARG A 6 9.92 17.04 -0.59
CA ARG A 6 8.79 17.13 -1.52
C ARG A 6 8.57 15.76 -2.11
N PHE A 7 7.64 15.03 -1.54
CA PHE A 7 7.17 13.80 -2.17
C PHE A 7 6.48 14.10 -3.49
N ARG A 8 6.64 13.19 -4.46
CA ARG A 8 6.09 13.34 -5.81
C ARG A 8 4.73 12.67 -5.96
N ARG A 9 4.58 11.50 -5.39
CA ARG A 9 3.35 10.70 -5.47
C ARG A 9 3.22 9.75 -4.28
N LEU A 10 2.02 9.25 -4.09
CA LEU A 10 1.70 8.19 -3.16
C LEU A 10 1.44 6.92 -3.98
N VAL A 11 2.18 5.86 -3.70
CA VAL A 11 2.10 4.58 -4.42
C VAL A 11 1.39 3.57 -3.53
N LEU A 12 0.25 3.06 -3.97
CA LEU A 12 -0.45 1.96 -3.32
C LEU A 12 -0.19 0.68 -4.13
N ALA A 13 0.63 -0.21 -3.58
CA ALA A 13 0.83 -1.53 -4.16
C ALA A 13 -0.21 -2.51 -3.61
N VAL A 14 -0.89 -3.19 -4.49
CA VAL A 14 -1.91 -4.18 -4.16
C VAL A 14 -1.67 -5.46 -4.96
N ALA A 15 -1.84 -6.59 -4.30
CA ALA A 15 -1.84 -7.87 -4.97
C ALA A 15 -3.27 -8.26 -5.37
N HIS A 16 -3.38 -9.22 -6.27
CA HIS A 16 -4.67 -9.73 -6.73
C HIS A 16 -5.55 -10.20 -5.56
N GLY A 17 -6.75 -9.63 -5.44
CA GLY A 17 -7.72 -9.94 -4.40
C GLY A 17 -7.46 -9.30 -3.02
N GLU A 18 -6.47 -8.40 -2.89
CA GLU A 18 -6.14 -7.74 -1.61
C GLU A 18 -6.67 -6.30 -1.50
N ALA A 19 -6.97 -5.65 -2.63
CA ALA A 19 -7.47 -4.28 -2.64
C ALA A 19 -8.97 -4.20 -2.35
N GLY A 20 -9.33 -4.16 -1.08
CA GLY A 20 -10.70 -3.83 -0.69
C GLY A 20 -11.00 -2.33 -0.85
N PRO A 21 -12.30 -1.95 -1.01
CA PRO A 21 -12.70 -0.54 -1.13
C PRO A 21 -12.30 0.33 0.07
N ALA A 22 -12.12 -0.26 1.24
CA ALA A 22 -11.66 0.44 2.44
C ALA A 22 -10.20 0.87 2.31
N THR A 23 -9.32 -0.01 1.83
CA THR A 23 -7.90 0.27 1.58
C THR A 23 -7.73 1.37 0.54
N LEU A 24 -8.46 1.29 -0.58
CA LEU A 24 -8.44 2.31 -1.62
C LEU A 24 -8.87 3.68 -1.09
N ARG A 25 -9.93 3.73 -0.27
CA ARG A 25 -10.38 4.98 0.36
C ARG A 25 -9.34 5.55 1.30
N ALA A 26 -8.76 4.73 2.17
CA ALA A 26 -7.75 5.20 3.12
C ALA A 26 -6.49 5.73 2.40
N ALA A 27 -6.02 5.05 1.35
CA ALA A 27 -4.91 5.53 0.53
C ALA A 27 -5.25 6.83 -0.21
N ALA A 28 -6.46 6.94 -0.76
CA ALA A 28 -6.92 8.15 -1.44
C ALA A 28 -7.07 9.34 -0.49
N GLU A 29 -7.56 9.12 0.74
CA GLU A 29 -7.60 10.16 1.77
C GLU A 29 -6.19 10.61 2.19
N ALA A 30 -5.25 9.67 2.35
CA ALA A 30 -3.86 10.01 2.61
C ALA A 30 -3.26 10.86 1.47
N ALA A 31 -3.53 10.48 0.21
CA ALA A 31 -3.10 11.25 -0.96
C ALA A 31 -3.70 12.68 -0.96
N ARG A 32 -4.98 12.82 -0.61
CA ARG A 32 -5.66 14.10 -0.49
C ARG A 32 -5.02 14.98 0.60
N LEU A 33 -4.82 14.43 1.82
CA LEU A 33 -4.19 15.14 2.93
C LEU A 33 -2.77 15.60 2.59
N LEU A 34 -2.02 14.77 1.88
CA LEU A 34 -0.65 15.09 1.46
C LEU A 34 -0.59 15.93 0.17
N ARG A 35 -1.73 16.14 -0.51
CA ARG A 35 -1.84 16.83 -1.81
C ARG A 35 -0.97 16.17 -2.88
N LEU A 36 -0.97 14.84 -2.90
CA LEU A 36 -0.22 14.00 -3.84
C LEU A 36 -1.17 13.28 -4.79
N ALA A 37 -0.68 12.92 -5.98
CA ALA A 37 -1.36 12.00 -6.85
C ALA A 37 -1.29 10.57 -6.27
N LEU A 38 -2.36 9.81 -6.41
CA LEU A 38 -2.40 8.39 -6.04
C LEU A 38 -2.05 7.52 -7.26
N HIS A 39 -0.97 6.78 -7.16
CA HIS A 39 -0.56 5.78 -8.13
C HIS A 39 -0.84 4.40 -7.56
N CYS A 40 -1.88 3.74 -8.05
CA CYS A 40 -2.20 2.37 -7.66
C CYS A 40 -1.49 1.40 -8.60
N VAL A 41 -0.79 0.41 -8.05
CA VAL A 41 -0.12 -0.63 -8.82
C VAL A 41 -0.69 -1.98 -8.43
N LEU A 42 -1.37 -2.62 -9.38
CA LEU A 42 -1.81 -4.01 -9.24
C LEU A 42 -0.66 -4.93 -9.63
N ILE A 43 -0.15 -5.69 -8.67
CA ILE A 43 0.90 -6.66 -8.92
C ILE A 43 0.28 -8.03 -9.17
N GLU A 44 0.45 -8.52 -10.38
CA GLU A 44 0.09 -9.89 -10.78
C GLU A 44 1.31 -10.78 -10.62
N ASP A 45 1.28 -11.67 -9.62
CA ASP A 45 2.34 -12.64 -9.41
C ASP A 45 2.45 -13.56 -10.64
N GLU A 46 3.63 -13.62 -11.23
CA GLU A 46 3.90 -14.48 -12.39
C GLU A 46 3.60 -15.95 -12.12
N ALA A 47 3.73 -16.38 -10.86
CA ALA A 47 3.37 -17.74 -10.46
C ALA A 47 1.92 -18.08 -10.77
N LEU A 48 0.99 -17.12 -10.72
CA LEU A 48 -0.42 -17.35 -11.09
C LEU A 48 -0.57 -17.73 -12.56
N HIS A 49 0.23 -17.14 -13.44
CA HIS A 49 0.19 -17.41 -14.88
C HIS A 49 0.84 -18.75 -15.24
N LEU A 50 1.72 -19.28 -14.39
CA LEU A 50 2.34 -20.59 -14.56
C LEU A 50 1.48 -21.75 -14.05
N LEU A 51 0.54 -21.49 -13.12
CA LEU A 51 -0.32 -22.52 -12.54
C LEU A 51 -1.04 -23.38 -13.57
N PRO A 52 -1.64 -22.84 -14.65
CA PRO A 52 -2.36 -23.66 -15.62
C PRO A 52 -1.48 -24.66 -16.38
N ALA A 53 -0.16 -24.47 -16.43
CA ALA A 53 0.77 -25.41 -17.03
C ALA A 53 1.01 -26.65 -16.17
N LEU A 54 0.62 -26.61 -14.88
CA LEU A 54 0.79 -27.72 -13.96
C LEU A 54 -0.41 -28.67 -14.07
N SER A 55 -0.18 -29.91 -14.48
CA SER A 55 -1.23 -30.91 -14.70
C SER A 55 -2.05 -31.26 -13.44
N PHE A 56 -1.51 -30.97 -12.26
CA PHE A 56 -2.17 -31.18 -10.96
C PHE A 56 -2.89 -29.94 -10.44
N ALA A 57 -2.76 -28.78 -11.10
CA ALA A 57 -3.38 -27.55 -10.65
C ALA A 57 -4.91 -27.64 -10.73
N ARG A 58 -5.56 -27.32 -9.63
CA ARG A 58 -7.02 -27.34 -9.51
C ARG A 58 -7.53 -26.06 -8.89
N GLU A 59 -8.70 -25.63 -9.30
CA GLU A 59 -9.45 -24.52 -8.72
C GLU A 59 -10.58 -25.05 -7.84
N LEU A 60 -10.80 -24.39 -6.69
CA LEU A 60 -11.97 -24.63 -5.86
C LEU A 60 -13.03 -23.58 -6.19
N ARG A 61 -14.15 -24.01 -6.75
CA ARG A 61 -15.26 -23.12 -7.07
C ARG A 61 -16.18 -22.90 -5.87
N LEU A 62 -16.33 -21.64 -5.51
CA LEU A 62 -17.34 -21.20 -4.53
C LEU A 62 -18.63 -20.79 -5.28
N PRO A 63 -19.84 -21.08 -4.77
CA PRO A 63 -20.15 -21.72 -3.48
C PRO A 63 -20.27 -23.24 -3.53
N THR A 64 -20.07 -23.90 -4.70
CA THR A 64 -20.30 -25.34 -4.84
C THR A 64 -19.26 -26.22 -4.12
N HIS A 65 -18.10 -25.64 -3.74
CA HIS A 65 -16.96 -26.34 -3.15
C HIS A 65 -16.44 -27.51 -4.02
N GLU A 66 -16.60 -27.41 -5.32
CA GLU A 66 -16.12 -28.41 -6.26
C GLU A 66 -14.70 -28.12 -6.74
N TRP A 67 -13.85 -29.14 -6.68
CA TRP A 67 -12.51 -29.10 -7.26
C TRP A 67 -12.55 -29.42 -8.75
N ARG A 68 -12.09 -28.51 -9.59
CA ARG A 68 -11.99 -28.69 -11.06
C ARG A 68 -10.56 -28.44 -11.52
N PRO A 69 -10.16 -29.01 -12.67
CA PRO A 69 -8.91 -28.59 -13.31
C PRO A 69 -8.92 -27.06 -13.53
N LEU A 70 -7.79 -26.42 -13.23
CA LEU A 70 -7.64 -24.99 -13.46
C LEU A 70 -7.73 -24.67 -14.95
N ASN A 71 -8.66 -23.79 -15.33
CA ASN A 71 -8.85 -23.36 -16.71
C ASN A 71 -8.12 -22.03 -16.95
N PRO A 72 -7.11 -21.99 -17.87
CA PRO A 72 -6.38 -20.76 -18.16
C PRO A 72 -7.27 -19.58 -18.60
N ALA A 73 -8.32 -19.86 -19.39
CA ALA A 73 -9.22 -18.82 -19.87
C ALA A 73 -10.06 -18.20 -18.72
N HIS A 74 -10.51 -19.04 -17.79
CA HIS A 74 -11.21 -18.55 -16.60
C HIS A 74 -10.30 -17.72 -15.71
N LEU A 75 -9.06 -18.19 -15.46
CA LEU A 75 -8.09 -17.40 -14.70
C LEU A 75 -7.85 -16.04 -15.34
N ALA A 76 -7.63 -15.99 -16.65
CA ALA A 76 -7.43 -14.72 -17.36
C ALA A 76 -8.65 -13.80 -17.26
N GLN A 77 -9.87 -14.33 -17.34
CA GLN A 77 -11.10 -13.57 -17.15
C GLN A 77 -11.22 -13.02 -15.72
N ASP A 78 -10.90 -13.81 -14.70
CA ASP A 78 -10.96 -13.40 -13.30
C ASP A 78 -9.93 -12.30 -12.99
N LEU A 79 -8.72 -12.41 -13.55
CA LEU A 79 -7.69 -11.37 -13.45
C LEU A 79 -8.16 -10.06 -14.10
N ALA A 80 -8.66 -10.13 -15.34
CA ALA A 80 -9.18 -8.96 -16.04
C ALA A 80 -10.40 -8.33 -15.34
N ALA A 81 -11.29 -9.14 -14.77
CA ALA A 81 -12.43 -8.65 -14.02
C ALA A 81 -12.00 -7.91 -12.74
N THR A 82 -10.98 -8.42 -12.04
CA THR A 82 -10.41 -7.80 -10.85
C THR A 82 -9.76 -6.46 -11.20
N GLU A 83 -8.95 -6.40 -12.26
CA GLU A 83 -8.36 -5.14 -12.73
C GLU A 83 -9.45 -4.11 -13.08
N ALA A 84 -10.48 -4.53 -13.83
CA ALA A 84 -11.57 -3.64 -14.22
C ALA A 84 -12.36 -3.12 -13.01
N ALA A 85 -12.59 -3.96 -11.99
CA ALA A 85 -13.23 -3.56 -10.75
C ALA A 85 -12.37 -2.54 -9.99
N LEU A 86 -11.08 -2.83 -9.80
CA LEU A 86 -10.13 -1.93 -9.15
C LEU A 86 -10.05 -0.57 -9.86
N ARG A 87 -10.01 -0.56 -11.19
CA ARG A 87 -10.01 0.66 -12.00
C ARG A 87 -11.26 1.51 -11.79
N ARG A 88 -12.44 0.88 -11.78
CA ARG A 88 -13.71 1.58 -11.52
C ARG A 88 -13.77 2.16 -10.10
N ASP A 89 -13.40 1.37 -9.09
CA ASP A 89 -13.45 1.78 -7.69
C ASP A 89 -12.48 2.94 -7.42
N LEU A 90 -11.25 2.83 -7.93
CA LEU A 90 -10.24 3.88 -7.83
C LEU A 90 -10.70 5.18 -8.48
N ALA A 91 -11.24 5.10 -9.70
CA ALA A 91 -11.75 6.28 -10.42
C ALA A 91 -12.89 6.95 -9.67
N ALA A 92 -13.85 6.17 -9.13
CA ALA A 92 -14.98 6.69 -8.38
C ALA A 92 -14.55 7.36 -7.05
N ILE A 93 -13.57 6.78 -6.34
CA ILE A 93 -13.04 7.34 -5.10
C ILE A 93 -12.25 8.62 -5.39
N ALA A 94 -11.36 8.60 -6.39
CA ALA A 94 -10.52 9.73 -6.75
C ALA A 94 -11.36 10.94 -7.22
N ALA A 95 -12.41 10.70 -8.01
CA ALA A 95 -13.34 11.75 -8.45
C ALA A 95 -14.04 12.43 -7.28
N ARG A 96 -14.48 11.65 -6.26
CA ARG A 96 -15.13 12.23 -5.06
C ARG A 96 -14.19 13.05 -4.20
N LEU A 97 -12.91 12.69 -4.16
CA LEU A 97 -11.90 13.37 -3.35
C LEU A 97 -11.15 14.46 -4.11
N GLY A 98 -11.38 14.60 -5.42
CA GLY A 98 -10.71 15.59 -6.26
C GLY A 98 -9.20 15.37 -6.40
N ILE A 99 -8.74 14.11 -6.39
CA ILE A 99 -7.32 13.75 -6.52
C ILE A 99 -7.00 13.17 -7.89
N ALA A 100 -5.79 13.44 -8.38
CA ALA A 100 -5.26 12.76 -9.56
C ALA A 100 -4.92 11.30 -9.21
N GLN A 101 -5.22 10.38 -10.14
CA GLN A 101 -4.94 8.97 -9.96
C GLN A 101 -4.43 8.32 -11.23
N ALA A 102 -3.67 7.23 -11.07
CA ALA A 102 -3.28 6.32 -12.13
C ALA A 102 -3.39 4.87 -11.62
N LEU A 103 -3.74 3.94 -12.50
CA LEU A 103 -3.65 2.50 -12.24
C LEU A 103 -2.71 1.88 -13.25
N GLU A 104 -1.71 1.21 -12.75
CA GLU A 104 -0.74 0.41 -13.51
C GLU A 104 -0.88 -1.05 -13.10
N VAL A 105 -0.75 -1.96 -14.06
CA VAL A 105 -0.67 -3.41 -13.80
C VAL A 105 0.77 -3.83 -14.09
N GLN A 106 1.42 -4.39 -13.08
CA GLN A 106 2.75 -4.97 -13.23
C GLN A 106 2.68 -6.47 -13.03
N ARG A 107 3.30 -7.21 -13.96
CA ARG A 107 3.39 -8.66 -13.88
C ARG A 107 4.82 -9.06 -13.56
N GLY A 108 4.98 -9.94 -12.60
CA GLY A 108 6.29 -10.43 -12.20
C GLY A 108 6.36 -10.85 -10.74
N ASP A 109 7.59 -11.04 -10.27
CA ASP A 109 7.84 -11.27 -8.85
C ASP A 109 7.50 -10.02 -8.04
N PRO A 110 6.67 -10.10 -6.99
CA PRO A 110 6.21 -8.94 -6.23
C PRO A 110 7.34 -8.12 -5.60
N GLU A 111 8.42 -8.76 -5.15
CA GLU A 111 9.56 -8.04 -4.55
C GLU A 111 10.33 -7.25 -5.62
N LEU A 112 10.54 -7.83 -6.79
CA LEU A 112 11.20 -7.16 -7.91
C LEU A 112 10.35 -6.01 -8.44
N CYS A 113 9.05 -6.21 -8.57
CA CYS A 113 8.11 -5.14 -8.96
C CYS A 113 8.17 -3.97 -7.99
N MET A 114 8.14 -4.25 -6.68
CA MET A 114 8.24 -3.20 -5.66
C MET A 114 9.57 -2.47 -5.69
N GLY A 115 10.69 -3.18 -5.88
CA GLY A 115 12.01 -2.58 -5.98
C GLY A 115 12.13 -1.57 -7.13
N GLY A 116 11.47 -1.84 -8.26
CA GLY A 116 11.43 -0.93 -9.41
C GLY A 116 10.48 0.27 -9.23
N LEU A 117 9.43 0.11 -8.42
CA LEU A 117 8.40 1.13 -8.18
C LEU A 117 8.77 2.12 -7.09
N CYS A 118 9.49 1.65 -6.06
CA CYS A 118 9.74 2.39 -4.83
C CYS A 118 11.02 3.21 -4.93
N VAL A 119 10.92 4.42 -5.42
CA VAL A 119 12.07 5.33 -5.57
C VAL A 119 12.08 6.44 -4.50
N ALA A 120 13.24 7.01 -4.26
CA ALA A 120 13.37 8.17 -3.38
C ALA A 120 12.44 9.31 -3.83
N GLY A 121 11.70 9.88 -2.88
CA GLY A 121 10.69 10.91 -3.14
C GLY A 121 9.27 10.37 -3.41
N ASP A 122 9.05 9.07 -3.37
CA ASP A 122 7.71 8.45 -3.33
C ASP A 122 7.33 8.08 -1.88
N ILE A 123 6.03 8.00 -1.60
CA ILE A 123 5.49 7.38 -0.39
C ILE A 123 4.80 6.09 -0.81
N VAL A 124 5.28 4.95 -0.32
CA VAL A 124 4.62 3.65 -0.55
C VAL A 124 3.61 3.40 0.55
N VAL A 125 2.40 3.12 0.16
CA VAL A 125 1.32 2.76 1.09
C VAL A 125 1.20 1.25 1.15
N LEU A 126 1.27 0.73 2.37
CA LEU A 126 1.03 -0.66 2.67
C LEU A 126 -0.22 -0.76 3.55
N ALA A 127 -1.15 -1.60 3.15
CA ALA A 127 -2.27 -1.96 3.99
C ALA A 127 -1.87 -3.11 4.91
N ALA A 128 -2.34 -3.08 6.16
CA ALA A 128 -2.23 -4.25 7.01
C ALA A 128 -2.94 -5.44 6.34
N ALA A 129 -2.24 -6.58 6.23
CA ALA A 129 -2.76 -7.74 5.54
C ALA A 129 -4.08 -8.22 6.18
N PRO A 130 -5.13 -8.47 5.38
CA PRO A 130 -6.31 -9.14 5.89
C PRO A 130 -5.93 -10.54 6.39
N ALA A 131 -6.58 -10.98 7.47
CA ALA A 131 -6.38 -12.32 8.00
C ALA A 131 -6.67 -13.36 6.88
N GLY A 132 -5.67 -14.14 6.46
CA GLY A 132 -5.84 -15.22 5.51
C GLY A 132 -4.83 -15.32 4.36
N ARG A 133 -4.05 -14.27 4.07
CA ARG A 133 -2.99 -14.31 3.03
C ARG A 133 -1.70 -13.62 3.48
N PRO A 134 -1.05 -14.10 4.55
CA PRO A 134 0.09 -13.41 5.14
C PRO A 134 1.34 -13.37 4.25
N HIS A 135 1.51 -14.34 3.33
CA HIS A 135 2.78 -14.49 2.61
C HIS A 135 3.04 -13.39 1.58
N LEU A 136 2.06 -13.07 0.73
CA LEU A 136 2.25 -12.07 -0.32
C LEU A 136 2.35 -10.66 0.26
N ALA A 137 1.47 -10.32 1.20
CA ALA A 137 1.55 -9.06 1.92
C ALA A 137 2.88 -8.90 2.66
N ALA A 138 3.39 -9.96 3.30
CA ALA A 138 4.69 -9.94 3.96
C ALA A 138 5.84 -9.67 2.98
N ARG A 139 5.80 -10.22 1.78
CA ARG A 139 6.80 -9.95 0.72
C ARG A 139 6.75 -8.50 0.27
N LEU A 140 5.56 -7.96 0.02
CA LEU A 140 5.38 -6.54 -0.34
C LEU A 140 5.86 -5.61 0.78
N HIS A 141 5.53 -5.93 2.03
CA HIS A 141 6.00 -5.18 3.21
C HIS A 141 7.53 -5.20 3.32
N HIS A 142 8.14 -6.39 3.19
CA HIS A 142 9.59 -6.54 3.23
C HIS A 142 10.26 -5.71 2.14
N ALA A 143 9.79 -5.80 0.90
CA ALA A 143 10.34 -5.06 -0.23
C ALA A 143 10.21 -3.53 -0.04
N ALA A 144 9.06 -3.06 0.45
CA ALA A 144 8.84 -1.64 0.69
C ALA A 144 9.73 -1.08 1.80
N LEU A 145 9.88 -1.82 2.92
CA LEU A 145 10.72 -1.40 4.05
C LEU A 145 12.22 -1.37 3.70
N HIS A 146 12.66 -2.13 2.68
CA HIS A 146 14.03 -2.12 2.19
C HIS A 146 14.23 -1.22 0.96
N SER A 147 13.20 -0.47 0.56
CA SER A 147 13.27 0.47 -0.56
C SER A 147 13.80 1.84 -0.12
N ALA A 148 14.07 2.71 -1.10
CA ALA A 148 14.45 4.10 -0.85
C ALA A 148 13.23 5.04 -0.61
N ALA A 149 12.01 4.53 -0.72
CA ALA A 149 10.80 5.30 -0.52
C ALA A 149 10.42 5.43 0.97
N ALA A 150 9.66 6.46 1.31
CA ALA A 150 9.00 6.52 2.60
C ALA A 150 7.85 5.50 2.65
N VAL A 151 7.60 4.90 3.81
CA VAL A 151 6.54 3.90 3.97
C VAL A 151 5.43 4.44 4.85
N LEU A 152 4.19 4.36 4.38
CA LEU A 152 2.97 4.69 5.11
C LEU A 152 2.18 3.40 5.36
N LEU A 153 2.03 3.02 6.62
CA LEU A 153 1.22 1.86 7.00
C LEU A 153 -0.23 2.29 7.27
N LEU A 154 -1.17 1.67 6.58
CA LEU A 154 -2.59 1.85 6.85
C LEU A 154 -3.11 0.71 7.72
N PRO A 155 -3.93 1.00 8.73
CA PRO A 155 -4.55 -0.04 9.57
C PRO A 155 -5.52 -0.89 8.74
N ALA A 156 -5.71 -2.16 9.14
CA ALA A 156 -6.64 -3.10 8.49
C ALA A 156 -8.11 -2.68 8.61
N ALA A 157 -8.44 -1.96 9.67
CA ALA A 157 -9.77 -1.38 9.89
C ALA A 157 -9.70 0.15 9.88
N PRO A 158 -10.78 0.84 9.49
CA PRO A 158 -10.83 2.29 9.61
C PRO A 158 -10.47 2.71 11.05
N PRO A 159 -9.55 3.65 11.25
CA PRO A 159 -9.23 4.12 12.58
C PRO A 159 -10.47 4.78 13.21
N PRO A 160 -10.63 4.69 14.53
CA PRO A 160 -11.69 5.41 15.23
C PRO A 160 -11.52 6.92 15.03
N PRO A 161 -12.60 7.70 15.16
CA PRO A 161 -12.52 9.16 15.16
C PRO A 161 -11.45 9.63 16.16
N ALA A 162 -10.60 10.56 15.73
CA ALA A 162 -9.48 11.10 16.53
C ALA A 162 -8.36 10.09 16.87
N ALA A 163 -8.24 8.98 16.13
CA ALA A 163 -7.09 8.11 16.26
C ALA A 163 -5.79 8.88 15.98
N PRO A 164 -4.71 8.62 16.75
CA PRO A 164 -3.45 9.32 16.56
C PRO A 164 -2.76 8.89 15.26
N VAL A 165 -2.02 9.81 14.67
CA VAL A 165 -1.02 9.52 13.64
C VAL A 165 0.26 9.12 14.34
N ALA A 166 0.72 7.89 14.15
CA ALA A 166 1.98 7.41 14.70
C ALA A 166 3.09 7.50 13.64
N VAL A 167 4.27 7.95 14.05
CA VAL A 167 5.46 7.96 13.21
C VAL A 167 6.62 7.27 13.91
N LEU A 168 7.27 6.34 13.21
CA LEU A 168 8.51 5.72 13.65
C LEU A 168 9.68 6.50 13.06
N LEU A 169 10.54 7.01 13.93
CA LEU A 169 11.69 7.83 13.54
C LEU A 169 12.99 7.05 13.71
N SER A 170 13.86 7.14 12.72
CA SER A 170 15.24 6.64 12.78
C SER A 170 16.21 7.64 13.41
N GLY A 171 15.81 8.91 13.51
CA GLY A 171 16.60 9.99 14.10
C GLY A 171 15.85 11.32 14.15
N PRO A 172 16.46 12.38 14.70
CA PRO A 172 15.81 13.68 14.89
C PRO A 172 15.50 14.43 13.59
N ASP A 173 16.25 14.15 12.53
CA ASP A 173 16.10 14.81 11.23
C ASP A 173 15.36 13.90 10.22
N ASP A 174 14.66 12.88 10.70
CA ASP A 174 13.90 11.95 9.85
C ASP A 174 12.77 12.69 9.11
N PRO A 175 12.75 12.69 7.77
CA PRO A 175 11.75 13.39 6.99
C PRO A 175 10.31 12.86 7.21
N ALA A 176 10.15 11.65 7.76
CA ALA A 176 8.86 11.07 8.10
C ALA A 176 8.12 11.92 9.14
N LEU A 177 8.85 12.62 10.04
CA LEU A 177 8.25 13.48 11.06
C LEU A 177 7.44 14.64 10.42
N ALA A 178 8.00 15.32 9.44
CA ALA A 178 7.32 16.42 8.76
C ALA A 178 6.06 15.95 8.01
N THR A 179 6.11 14.77 7.43
CA THR A 179 4.98 14.13 6.72
C THR A 179 3.88 13.77 7.70
N ALA A 180 4.24 13.11 8.80
CA ALA A 180 3.28 12.70 9.83
C ALA A 180 2.64 13.91 10.53
N ALA A 181 3.43 14.96 10.81
CA ALA A 181 2.93 16.22 11.37
C ALA A 181 1.90 16.87 10.44
N ARG A 182 2.14 16.87 9.13
CA ARG A 182 1.19 17.39 8.17
C ARG A 182 -0.12 16.60 8.15
N ILE A 183 -0.04 15.26 8.12
CA ILE A 183 -1.24 14.40 8.19
C ILE A 183 -2.01 14.67 9.47
N ALA A 184 -1.33 14.76 10.62
CA ALA A 184 -1.95 15.02 11.91
C ALA A 184 -2.65 16.39 11.96
N LEU A 185 -1.99 17.45 11.47
CA LEU A 185 -2.57 18.79 11.40
C LEU A 185 -3.80 18.84 10.48
N ASP A 186 -3.69 18.31 9.26
CA ASP A 186 -4.77 18.36 8.28
C ASP A 186 -5.96 17.44 8.64
N SER A 187 -5.74 16.42 9.48
CA SER A 187 -6.78 15.52 10.01
C SER A 187 -7.29 15.91 11.40
N GLY A 188 -6.65 16.85 12.08
CA GLY A 188 -6.97 17.20 13.48
C GLY A 188 -6.59 16.09 14.48
N ALA A 189 -5.68 15.19 14.13
CA ALA A 189 -5.27 14.06 14.94
C ALA A 189 -4.05 14.41 15.82
N ILE A 190 -3.88 13.66 16.91
CA ILE A 190 -2.68 13.73 17.75
C ILE A 190 -1.53 13.03 17.01
N LEU A 191 -0.33 13.63 17.05
CA LEU A 191 0.89 13.02 16.54
C LEU A 191 1.60 12.26 17.66
N LEU A 192 1.89 10.98 17.44
CA LEU A 192 2.74 10.16 18.30
C LEU A 192 4.06 9.88 17.58
N ALA A 193 5.16 10.40 18.10
CA ALA A 193 6.49 10.10 17.61
C ALA A 193 7.12 8.96 18.41
N VAL A 194 7.50 7.88 17.73
CA VAL A 194 8.16 6.69 18.30
C VAL A 194 9.60 6.68 17.77
N LEU A 195 10.56 6.63 18.67
CA LEU A 195 11.97 6.54 18.33
C LEU A 195 12.40 5.08 18.31
N ALA A 196 13.08 4.65 17.25
CA ALA A 196 13.69 3.34 17.22
C ALA A 196 14.79 3.27 18.30
N ALA A 197 14.76 2.22 19.13
CA ALA A 197 15.70 2.03 20.24
C ALA A 197 17.12 1.79 19.67
N GLY A 198 17.89 2.82 19.50
CA GLY A 198 19.28 2.79 19.07
C GLY A 198 20.05 4.06 19.50
N ASP A 199 19.33 5.20 19.63
CA ASP A 199 19.92 6.49 19.92
C ASP A 199 19.10 7.33 20.93
N SER A 200 18.66 6.69 22.02
CA SER A 200 17.74 7.29 22.98
C SER A 200 18.26 8.53 23.71
N GLY A 201 19.56 8.85 23.61
CA GLY A 201 20.16 9.99 24.33
C GLY A 201 20.05 11.35 23.65
N ALA A 202 20.08 11.39 22.33
CA ALA A 202 20.21 12.67 21.58
C ALA A 202 18.87 13.31 21.21
N VAL A 203 17.79 12.57 21.18
CA VAL A 203 16.49 13.02 20.66
C VAL A 203 15.59 13.60 21.74
N ALA A 204 15.68 13.10 22.97
CA ALA A 204 14.91 13.63 24.12
C ALA A 204 15.25 15.09 24.46
N GLN A 205 16.46 15.55 24.12
CA GLN A 205 16.90 16.94 24.41
C GLN A 205 16.39 17.99 23.40
N ARG A 206 15.85 17.61 22.24
CA ARG A 206 15.39 18.57 21.21
C ARG A 206 13.87 18.74 21.12
N ALA A 207 13.12 17.90 21.83
CA ALA A 207 11.64 17.94 21.85
C ALA A 207 11.08 18.73 23.07
N ALA A 208 11.93 19.23 23.93
CA ALA A 208 11.61 20.17 25.04
C ALA A 208 11.94 21.61 24.62
#